data_9eeea09a52611dddfe823482a04086a0
#
_entry.id   9eeea09a52611dddfe823482a04086a0
#
_cell.length_a   1.000
_cell.length_b   1.000
_cell.length_c   1.000
_cell.angle_alpha   90.00
_cell.angle_beta   90.00
_cell.angle_gamma   90.00
#
_symmetry.space_group_name_H-M   'P 1'
#
loop_
_entity.id
_entity.type
_entity.pdbx_description
1 polymer ?
#
loop_
_entity_poly.entity_id
_entity_poly.type
_entity_poly.pdbx_seq_one_letter_code
_entity_poly.pdbx_strand_id
1 'polypeptide(L)'
;MSEQALTGVRILDFSQVLAGPFATQLMAQLGAQVIKVEQPVGGDMTRGLMSASSDGMAPSFLAANLGKRSLTLDLKNPKAKEIVHKLVAEADVLVENFKPGTIERLGFGFEAMKAIKPDLVYASISGFGQTGPRANLPAFDGAIQAYSGMMSISGHAETGPVRSGYFSVDMSTALNAAFAITAALLRRTNTGEGQRVDVSMLDTAMFMQSPQMTGYLVTGKAPELNGNASPTKQPTSNVFASSNGYVQVIAMKETQVQALFTELGMPERYAEFNEPTVRLARRDEVHGLIAPMIAAQTTEYWLEALDAIGVPVSAIQDFPTIAEEPQLAHREVFVEQAHHLHPNQSVKVVRAAHVAEPGNPSIQGPTPTLGAHTDDILGELGYSVDQIKAMRDEGMV
;
A
#
# COMPACT_ATOMS: atom_id res chain seq x y z
N MET A 1 -24.05 15.20 6.72
CA MET A 1 -22.69 14.80 6.28
C MET A 1 -22.73 14.79 4.77
N SER A 2 -21.77 15.41 4.10
CA SER A 2 -21.66 15.34 2.64
C SER A 2 -21.37 13.88 2.24
N GLU A 3 -22.04 13.39 1.19
CA GLU A 3 -21.82 12.03 0.70
C GLU A 3 -20.37 11.85 0.23
N GLN A 4 -19.76 10.73 0.61
CA GLN A 4 -18.44 10.34 0.14
C GLN A 4 -18.50 9.81 -1.29
N ALA A 5 -17.37 9.82 -2.00
CA ALA A 5 -17.30 9.54 -3.43
C ALA A 5 -17.84 8.14 -3.84
N LEU A 6 -17.76 7.16 -2.93
CA LEU A 6 -18.23 5.78 -3.18
C LEU A 6 -19.44 5.41 -2.31
N THR A 7 -20.16 6.39 -1.77
CA THR A 7 -21.40 6.14 -1.03
C THR A 7 -22.39 5.39 -1.94
N GLY A 8 -22.95 4.30 -1.41
CA GLY A 8 -23.84 3.41 -2.15
C GLY A 8 -23.18 2.31 -2.97
N VAL A 9 -21.85 2.35 -3.14
CA VAL A 9 -21.12 1.26 -3.81
C VAL A 9 -20.97 0.07 -2.85
N ARG A 10 -21.32 -1.13 -3.34
CA ARG A 10 -21.22 -2.40 -2.60
C ARG A 10 -20.09 -3.26 -3.16
N ILE A 11 -19.16 -3.67 -2.32
CA ILE A 11 -17.98 -4.46 -2.69
C ILE A 11 -18.03 -5.82 -2.01
N LEU A 12 -17.95 -6.89 -2.79
CA LEU A 12 -17.75 -8.25 -2.31
C LEU A 12 -16.25 -8.58 -2.39
N ASP A 13 -15.61 -8.73 -1.25
CA ASP A 13 -14.17 -8.87 -1.09
C ASP A 13 -13.80 -10.31 -0.72
N PHE A 14 -13.32 -11.09 -1.70
CA PHE A 14 -12.75 -12.44 -1.50
C PHE A 14 -11.24 -12.42 -1.30
N SER A 15 -10.63 -11.25 -1.33
CA SER A 15 -9.19 -11.13 -1.25
C SER A 15 -8.64 -11.44 0.15
N GLN A 16 -7.37 -11.83 0.20
CA GLN A 16 -6.66 -12.19 1.41
C GLN A 16 -5.29 -11.50 1.45
N VAL A 17 -4.63 -11.54 2.57
CA VAL A 17 -3.32 -10.99 2.87
C VAL A 17 -3.35 -9.46 2.89
N LEU A 18 -2.80 -8.76 1.88
CA LEU A 18 -2.60 -7.32 2.00
C LEU A 18 -3.08 -6.54 0.76
N ALA A 19 -2.60 -6.85 -0.45
CA ALA A 19 -2.86 -6.02 -1.63
C ALA A 19 -4.35 -5.83 -1.93
N GLY A 20 -5.13 -6.91 -1.97
CA GLY A 20 -6.58 -6.84 -2.19
C GLY A 20 -7.34 -6.22 -1.01
N PRO A 21 -7.14 -6.74 0.23
CA PRO A 21 -7.80 -6.20 1.41
C PRO A 21 -7.54 -4.70 1.63
N PHE A 22 -6.33 -4.22 1.41
CA PHE A 22 -6.02 -2.80 1.57
C PHE A 22 -6.66 -1.95 0.46
N ALA A 23 -6.77 -2.45 -0.78
CA ALA A 23 -7.49 -1.77 -1.85
C ALA A 23 -8.97 -1.56 -1.50
N THR A 24 -9.66 -2.62 -1.05
CA THR A 24 -11.07 -2.54 -0.67
C THR A 24 -11.30 -1.72 0.59
N GLN A 25 -10.33 -1.70 1.52
CA GLN A 25 -10.38 -0.82 2.69
C GLN A 25 -10.23 0.66 2.31
N LEU A 26 -9.35 1.02 1.36
CA LEU A 26 -9.28 2.40 0.86
C LEU A 26 -10.63 2.83 0.27
N MET A 27 -11.29 1.93 -0.46
CA MET A 27 -12.63 2.21 -1.00
C MET A 27 -13.69 2.32 0.09
N ALA A 28 -13.59 1.53 1.16
CA ALA A 28 -14.46 1.66 2.34
C ALA A 28 -14.32 3.04 3.00
N GLN A 29 -13.10 3.58 3.09
CA GLN A 29 -12.87 4.92 3.61
C GLN A 29 -13.45 6.04 2.71
N LEU A 30 -13.75 5.73 1.45
CA LEU A 30 -14.45 6.60 0.51
C LEU A 30 -15.97 6.37 0.49
N GLY A 31 -16.52 5.57 1.41
CA GLY A 31 -17.94 5.35 1.59
C GLY A 31 -18.50 4.06 1.02
N ALA A 32 -17.68 3.21 0.39
CA ALA A 32 -18.14 1.91 -0.08
C ALA A 32 -18.46 0.96 1.08
N GLN A 33 -19.51 0.17 0.92
CA GLN A 33 -19.85 -0.94 1.82
C GLN A 33 -19.10 -2.19 1.39
N VAL A 34 -18.24 -2.72 2.26
CA VAL A 34 -17.40 -3.88 1.94
C VAL A 34 -17.80 -5.08 2.78
N ILE A 35 -18.18 -6.18 2.12
CA ILE A 35 -18.35 -7.50 2.74
C ILE A 35 -17.11 -8.33 2.41
N LYS A 36 -16.31 -8.62 3.44
CA LYS A 36 -15.17 -9.54 3.34
C LYS A 36 -15.63 -10.96 3.60
N VAL A 37 -15.44 -11.82 2.60
CA VAL A 37 -15.77 -13.24 2.68
C VAL A 37 -14.54 -14.03 3.10
N GLU A 38 -14.64 -14.77 4.17
CA GLU A 38 -13.54 -15.51 4.79
C GLU A 38 -13.93 -16.98 5.01
N GLN A 39 -12.95 -17.88 4.99
CA GLN A 39 -13.21 -19.26 5.39
C GLN A 39 -13.62 -19.33 6.86
N PRO A 40 -14.52 -20.27 7.25
CA PRO A 40 -15.02 -20.35 8.64
C PRO A 40 -13.95 -20.64 9.68
N VAL A 41 -12.92 -21.41 9.31
CA VAL A 41 -11.83 -21.76 10.22
C VAL A 41 -10.57 -20.96 9.87
N GLY A 42 -10.10 -20.11 10.77
CA GLY A 42 -8.89 -19.33 10.65
C GLY A 42 -9.04 -18.03 9.85
N GLY A 43 -10.06 -17.89 9.02
CA GLY A 43 -10.29 -16.68 8.22
C GLY A 43 -9.16 -16.36 7.23
N ASP A 44 -8.91 -15.07 7.05
CA ASP A 44 -7.74 -14.57 6.33
C ASP A 44 -6.45 -14.96 7.08
N MET A 45 -5.47 -15.50 6.36
CA MET A 45 -4.23 -15.98 6.97
C MET A 45 -3.48 -14.89 7.77
N THR A 46 -3.70 -13.62 7.46
CA THR A 46 -3.09 -12.51 8.18
C THR A 46 -3.67 -12.28 9.57
N ARG A 47 -4.82 -12.86 9.91
CA ARG A 47 -5.38 -12.79 11.28
C ARG A 47 -4.44 -13.40 12.31
N GLY A 48 -3.71 -14.46 11.94
CA GLY A 48 -2.74 -15.15 12.80
C GLY A 48 -1.27 -14.86 12.49
N LEU A 49 -0.98 -14.04 11.49
CA LEU A 49 0.38 -13.78 11.06
C LEU A 49 1.06 -12.78 11.99
N MET A 50 2.23 -13.15 12.56
CA MET A 50 2.98 -12.30 13.50
C MET A 50 2.15 -11.90 14.74
N SER A 51 1.45 -12.86 15.33
CA SER A 51 0.55 -12.65 16.46
C SER A 51 1.27 -12.20 17.75
N ALA A 52 1.88 -11.04 17.71
CA ALA A 52 2.38 -10.35 18.90
C ALA A 52 1.27 -9.54 19.60
N SER A 53 0.08 -9.39 19.00
CA SER A 53 -1.03 -8.76 19.68
C SER A 53 -1.69 -9.80 20.60
N SER A 54 -1.82 -9.46 21.88
CA SER A 54 -2.55 -10.22 22.88
C SER A 54 -4.01 -10.53 22.49
N ASP A 55 -4.48 -9.96 21.39
CA ASP A 55 -5.87 -9.86 20.96
C ASP A 55 -6.21 -10.80 19.79
N GLY A 56 -5.26 -11.62 19.35
CA GLY A 56 -5.49 -12.59 18.26
C GLY A 56 -5.70 -11.96 16.87
N MET A 57 -5.38 -10.65 16.69
CA MET A 57 -5.53 -9.94 15.43
C MET A 57 -4.24 -9.21 15.10
N ALA A 58 -3.55 -9.64 14.04
CA ALA A 58 -2.27 -9.06 13.65
C ALA A 58 -2.41 -7.63 13.13
N PRO A 59 -1.41 -6.75 13.35
CA PRO A 59 -1.44 -5.37 12.87
C PRO A 59 -1.69 -5.22 11.37
N SER A 60 -1.18 -6.13 10.54
CA SER A 60 -1.42 -6.15 9.09
C SER A 60 -2.89 -6.40 8.74
N PHE A 61 -3.57 -7.28 9.49
CA PHE A 61 -5.01 -7.50 9.31
C PHE A 61 -5.82 -6.28 9.77
N LEU A 62 -5.46 -5.69 10.92
CA LEU A 62 -6.08 -4.47 11.43
C LEU A 62 -6.01 -3.34 10.40
N ALA A 63 -4.81 -3.08 9.86
CA ALA A 63 -4.57 -2.01 8.92
C ALA A 63 -5.26 -2.16 7.56
N ALA A 64 -5.63 -3.38 7.17
CA ALA A 64 -6.19 -3.67 5.84
C ALA A 64 -7.70 -3.95 5.82
N ASN A 65 -8.37 -3.93 6.99
CA ASN A 65 -9.77 -4.37 7.06
C ASN A 65 -10.68 -3.48 7.92
N LEU A 66 -10.27 -2.24 8.17
CA LEU A 66 -11.07 -1.26 8.89
C LEU A 66 -12.40 -0.98 8.18
N GLY A 67 -13.48 -0.97 8.95
CA GLY A 67 -14.81 -0.61 8.45
C GLY A 67 -15.49 -1.64 7.55
N LYS A 68 -14.92 -2.84 7.39
CA LYS A 68 -15.54 -3.94 6.63
C LYS A 68 -16.53 -4.72 7.49
N ARG A 69 -17.45 -5.42 6.82
CA ARG A 69 -18.29 -6.48 7.43
C ARG A 69 -17.67 -7.84 7.13
N SER A 70 -17.48 -8.70 8.11
CA SER A 70 -16.92 -10.05 7.93
C SER A 70 -18.05 -11.08 7.86
N LEU A 71 -18.06 -11.84 6.76
CA LEU A 71 -18.90 -13.01 6.51
C LEU A 71 -18.02 -14.25 6.46
N THR A 72 -18.25 -15.24 7.30
CA THR A 72 -17.65 -16.56 7.13
C THR A 72 -18.45 -17.39 6.12
N LEU A 73 -17.76 -18.02 5.17
CA LEU A 73 -18.38 -18.88 4.16
C LEU A 73 -17.36 -19.85 3.56
N ASP A 74 -17.61 -21.15 3.64
CA ASP A 74 -16.83 -22.15 2.93
C ASP A 74 -17.19 -22.16 1.44
N LEU A 75 -16.39 -21.49 0.62
CA LEU A 75 -16.57 -21.41 -0.83
C LEU A 75 -16.47 -22.76 -1.56
N LYS A 76 -15.97 -23.81 -0.91
CA LYS A 76 -15.94 -25.17 -1.46
C LYS A 76 -17.25 -25.91 -1.28
N ASN A 77 -18.10 -25.47 -0.34
CA ASN A 77 -19.40 -26.05 -0.12
C ASN A 77 -20.34 -25.69 -1.29
N PRO A 78 -20.96 -26.68 -1.96
CA PRO A 78 -21.87 -26.40 -3.09
C PRO A 78 -23.04 -25.46 -2.75
N LYS A 79 -23.51 -25.47 -1.51
CA LYS A 79 -24.60 -24.58 -1.04
C LYS A 79 -24.14 -23.12 -0.96
N ALA A 80 -22.83 -22.86 -0.81
CA ALA A 80 -22.29 -21.50 -0.78
C ALA A 80 -22.53 -20.73 -2.10
N LYS A 81 -22.71 -21.45 -3.22
CA LYS A 81 -22.99 -20.81 -4.52
C LYS A 81 -24.23 -19.95 -4.51
N GLU A 82 -25.32 -20.41 -3.88
CA GLU A 82 -26.55 -19.64 -3.78
C GLU A 82 -26.32 -18.33 -3.01
N ILE A 83 -25.60 -18.40 -1.90
CA ILE A 83 -25.28 -17.22 -1.07
C ILE A 83 -24.45 -16.23 -1.86
N VAL A 84 -23.37 -16.70 -2.54
CA VAL A 84 -22.52 -15.85 -3.37
C VAL A 84 -23.31 -15.23 -4.53
N HIS A 85 -24.20 -15.99 -5.18
CA HIS A 85 -25.03 -15.48 -6.27
C HIS A 85 -25.96 -14.36 -5.79
N LYS A 86 -26.58 -14.49 -4.63
CA LYS A 86 -27.39 -13.43 -4.01
C LYS A 86 -26.55 -12.19 -3.70
N LEU A 87 -25.37 -12.37 -3.11
CA LEU A 87 -24.46 -11.27 -2.82
C LEU A 87 -24.00 -10.55 -4.08
N VAL A 88 -23.63 -11.29 -5.13
CA VAL A 88 -23.18 -10.72 -6.42
C VAL A 88 -24.30 -9.96 -7.12
N ALA A 89 -25.55 -10.44 -7.03
CA ALA A 89 -26.69 -9.74 -7.63
C ALA A 89 -26.86 -8.31 -7.09
N GLU A 90 -26.41 -8.07 -5.86
CA GLU A 90 -26.47 -6.77 -5.19
C GLU A 90 -25.13 -6.01 -5.21
N ALA A 91 -24.03 -6.66 -5.61
CA ALA A 91 -22.71 -6.06 -5.60
C ALA A 91 -22.44 -5.20 -6.84
N ASP A 92 -21.68 -4.13 -6.66
CA ASP A 92 -21.13 -3.31 -7.73
C ASP A 92 -19.74 -3.79 -8.15
N VAL A 93 -19.00 -4.31 -7.18
CA VAL A 93 -17.62 -4.76 -7.37
C VAL A 93 -17.42 -6.12 -6.70
N LEU A 94 -16.72 -7.02 -7.37
CA LEU A 94 -16.14 -8.22 -6.77
C LEU A 94 -14.62 -8.12 -6.87
N VAL A 95 -13.92 -8.35 -5.75
CA VAL A 95 -12.46 -8.35 -5.69
C VAL A 95 -11.96 -9.70 -5.20
N GLU A 96 -11.01 -10.29 -5.91
CA GLU A 96 -10.35 -11.54 -5.53
C GLU A 96 -8.84 -11.46 -5.78
N ASN A 97 -8.05 -12.24 -5.04
CA ASN A 97 -6.62 -12.37 -5.26
C ASN A 97 -6.11 -13.80 -5.11
N PHE A 98 -6.93 -14.76 -5.50
CA PHE A 98 -6.52 -16.16 -5.55
C PHE A 98 -5.51 -16.39 -6.69
N LYS A 99 -4.80 -17.52 -6.59
CA LYS A 99 -4.01 -18.00 -7.71
C LYS A 99 -4.91 -18.18 -8.95
N PRO A 100 -4.49 -17.70 -10.14
CA PRO A 100 -5.30 -17.81 -11.37
C PRO A 100 -5.90 -19.19 -11.59
N GLY A 101 -7.16 -19.23 -12.03
CA GLY A 101 -7.94 -20.45 -12.20
C GLY A 101 -8.56 -21.01 -10.92
N THR A 102 -8.24 -20.50 -9.74
CA THR A 102 -8.82 -21.01 -8.49
C THR A 102 -10.27 -20.58 -8.30
N ILE A 103 -10.53 -19.30 -8.50
CA ILE A 103 -11.89 -18.74 -8.35
C ILE A 103 -12.85 -19.30 -9.41
N GLU A 104 -12.35 -19.58 -10.63
CA GLU A 104 -13.09 -20.23 -11.68
C GLU A 104 -13.48 -21.67 -11.29
N ARG A 105 -12.54 -22.45 -10.71
CA ARG A 105 -12.83 -23.82 -10.22
C ARG A 105 -13.86 -23.84 -9.09
N LEU A 106 -13.90 -22.79 -8.28
CA LEU A 106 -14.93 -22.61 -7.25
C LEU A 106 -16.30 -22.23 -7.85
N GLY A 107 -16.34 -21.82 -9.11
CA GLY A 107 -17.56 -21.43 -9.84
C GLY A 107 -17.90 -19.94 -9.72
N PHE A 108 -16.95 -19.11 -9.27
CA PHE A 108 -17.14 -17.68 -9.06
C PHE A 108 -16.25 -16.82 -9.98
N GLY A 109 -15.77 -17.39 -11.09
CA GLY A 109 -14.98 -16.66 -12.09
C GLY A 109 -15.81 -15.60 -12.83
N PHE A 110 -15.11 -14.70 -13.53
CA PHE A 110 -15.69 -13.53 -14.17
C PHE A 110 -16.93 -13.83 -15.01
N GLU A 111 -16.88 -14.82 -15.93
CA GLU A 111 -18.01 -15.10 -16.83
C GLU A 111 -19.25 -15.60 -16.05
N ALA A 112 -19.06 -16.41 -15.01
CA ALA A 112 -20.15 -16.88 -14.16
C ALA A 112 -20.80 -15.74 -13.38
N MET A 113 -20.00 -14.81 -12.84
CA MET A 113 -20.49 -13.68 -12.05
C MET A 113 -21.13 -12.61 -12.96
N LYS A 114 -20.57 -12.36 -14.13
CA LYS A 114 -21.15 -11.49 -15.16
C LYS A 114 -22.51 -11.96 -15.65
N ALA A 115 -22.73 -13.27 -15.72
CA ALA A 115 -24.04 -13.81 -16.09
C ALA A 115 -25.14 -13.46 -15.07
N ILE A 116 -24.79 -13.25 -13.78
CA ILE A 116 -25.70 -12.85 -12.72
C ILE A 116 -25.87 -11.32 -12.70
N LYS A 117 -24.76 -10.59 -12.84
CA LYS A 117 -24.68 -9.13 -12.75
C LYS A 117 -23.89 -8.60 -13.95
N PRO A 118 -24.55 -8.30 -15.10
CA PRO A 118 -23.87 -7.90 -16.34
C PRO A 118 -23.02 -6.62 -16.24
N ASP A 119 -23.38 -5.73 -15.34
CA ASP A 119 -22.67 -4.47 -15.06
C ASP A 119 -21.66 -4.57 -13.90
N LEU A 120 -21.33 -5.79 -13.44
CA LEU A 120 -20.37 -6.01 -12.37
C LEU A 120 -18.95 -5.57 -12.78
N VAL A 121 -18.29 -4.81 -11.92
CA VAL A 121 -16.84 -4.62 -11.98
C VAL A 121 -16.17 -5.80 -11.27
N TYR A 122 -15.38 -6.58 -11.99
CA TYR A 122 -14.72 -7.78 -11.46
C TYR A 122 -13.21 -7.58 -11.46
N ALA A 123 -12.59 -7.48 -10.30
CA ALA A 123 -11.16 -7.23 -10.13
C ALA A 123 -10.41 -8.45 -9.61
N SER A 124 -9.45 -8.92 -10.40
CA SER A 124 -8.50 -9.97 -10.03
C SER A 124 -7.13 -9.37 -9.76
N ILE A 125 -6.55 -9.66 -8.60
CA ILE A 125 -5.21 -9.21 -8.22
C ILE A 125 -4.30 -10.43 -8.10
N SER A 126 -3.17 -10.46 -8.81
CA SER A 126 -2.28 -11.61 -8.78
C SER A 126 -0.81 -11.20 -8.93
N GLY A 127 0.11 -12.12 -8.70
CA GLY A 127 1.54 -11.82 -8.78
C GLY A 127 2.02 -11.42 -10.17
N PHE A 128 1.52 -12.12 -11.20
CA PHE A 128 2.03 -12.01 -12.57
C PHE A 128 0.93 -11.75 -13.61
N GLY A 129 -0.29 -11.39 -13.17
CA GLY A 129 -1.45 -11.27 -14.04
C GLY A 129 -2.17 -12.61 -14.25
N GLN A 130 -3.37 -12.54 -14.85
CA GLN A 130 -4.23 -13.70 -15.05
C GLN A 130 -3.78 -14.58 -16.23
N THR A 131 -2.90 -14.08 -17.08
CA THR A 131 -2.42 -14.76 -18.29
C THR A 131 -0.89 -14.68 -18.41
N GLY A 132 -0.34 -15.41 -19.38
CA GLY A 132 1.10 -15.37 -19.66
C GLY A 132 1.90 -16.53 -19.01
N PRO A 133 3.20 -16.59 -19.31
CA PRO A 133 4.03 -17.77 -18.98
C PRO A 133 4.25 -17.97 -17.48
N ARG A 134 3.99 -16.95 -16.65
CA ARG A 134 4.21 -16.99 -15.20
C ARG A 134 2.94 -16.83 -14.37
N ALA A 135 1.77 -16.76 -14.98
CA ALA A 135 0.50 -16.54 -14.29
C ALA A 135 0.27 -17.52 -13.11
N ASN A 136 0.74 -18.76 -13.25
CA ASN A 136 0.56 -19.80 -12.24
C ASN A 136 1.64 -19.87 -11.15
N LEU A 137 2.65 -18.98 -11.18
CA LEU A 137 3.67 -18.97 -10.14
C LEU A 137 3.14 -18.32 -8.85
N PRO A 138 3.57 -18.83 -7.68
CA PRO A 138 3.28 -18.17 -6.42
C PRO A 138 4.01 -16.84 -6.34
N ALA A 139 3.38 -15.85 -5.72
CA ALA A 139 3.97 -14.54 -5.51
C ALA A 139 3.63 -14.02 -4.12
N PHE A 140 4.59 -13.30 -3.56
CA PHE A 140 4.46 -12.44 -2.39
C PHE A 140 5.28 -11.19 -2.63
N ASP A 141 5.06 -10.13 -1.89
CA ASP A 141 5.74 -8.85 -1.97
C ASP A 141 7.26 -8.98 -2.22
N GLY A 142 7.99 -9.64 -1.32
CA GLY A 142 9.45 -9.78 -1.44
C GLY A 142 9.91 -10.55 -2.67
N ALA A 143 9.14 -11.53 -3.13
CA ALA A 143 9.45 -12.27 -4.36
C ALA A 143 9.31 -11.38 -5.59
N ILE A 144 8.28 -10.53 -5.63
CA ILE A 144 8.08 -9.58 -6.73
C ILE A 144 9.10 -8.43 -6.65
N GLN A 145 9.48 -7.93 -5.46
CA GLN A 145 10.57 -6.97 -5.32
C GLN A 145 11.87 -7.50 -5.97
N ALA A 146 12.20 -8.76 -5.70
CA ALA A 146 13.37 -9.40 -6.30
C ALA A 146 13.22 -9.58 -7.82
N TYR A 147 12.07 -10.10 -8.26
CA TYR A 147 11.83 -10.45 -9.66
C TYR A 147 11.70 -9.21 -10.57
N SER A 148 11.14 -8.11 -10.07
CA SER A 148 10.94 -6.87 -10.83
C SER A 148 12.19 -6.02 -11.01
N GLY A 149 13.32 -6.40 -10.40
CA GLY A 149 14.54 -5.59 -10.43
C GLY A 149 14.61 -4.48 -9.36
N MET A 150 13.56 -4.26 -8.54
CA MET A 150 13.60 -3.26 -7.47
C MET A 150 14.80 -3.43 -6.55
N MET A 151 15.13 -4.65 -6.19
CA MET A 151 16.27 -4.94 -5.33
C MET A 151 17.62 -4.70 -6.02
N SER A 152 17.69 -4.75 -7.35
CA SER A 152 18.93 -4.49 -8.08
C SER A 152 19.37 -3.02 -8.03
N ILE A 153 18.46 -2.13 -7.67
CA ILE A 153 18.70 -0.68 -7.52
C ILE A 153 18.60 -0.20 -6.06
N SER A 154 18.25 -1.11 -5.14
CA SER A 154 18.12 -0.82 -3.70
C SER A 154 19.23 -1.51 -2.92
N GLY A 155 19.98 -0.75 -2.13
CA GLY A 155 21.10 -1.25 -1.33
C GLY A 155 22.42 -0.55 -1.63
N HIS A 156 23.46 -0.99 -0.97
CA HIS A 156 24.82 -0.46 -1.07
C HIS A 156 25.72 -1.45 -1.83
N ALA A 157 26.69 -0.94 -2.60
CA ALA A 157 27.60 -1.79 -3.38
C ALA A 157 28.36 -2.77 -2.48
N GLU A 158 28.70 -2.36 -1.25
CA GLU A 158 29.48 -3.16 -0.29
C GLU A 158 28.66 -4.27 0.36
N THR A 159 27.35 -4.05 0.58
CA THR A 159 26.47 -5.00 1.28
C THR A 159 25.53 -5.76 0.36
N GLY A 160 25.41 -5.32 -0.89
CA GLY A 160 24.54 -5.90 -1.91
C GLY A 160 23.09 -5.39 -1.90
N PRO A 161 22.22 -6.06 -2.69
CA PRO A 161 20.80 -5.71 -2.80
C PRO A 161 20.05 -5.84 -1.47
N VAL A 162 19.14 -4.92 -1.20
CA VAL A 162 18.25 -4.97 -0.05
C VAL A 162 16.79 -4.88 -0.45
N ARG A 163 15.92 -5.51 0.34
CA ARG A 163 14.46 -5.37 0.24
C ARG A 163 14.03 -4.09 0.96
N SER A 164 12.97 -3.43 0.50
CA SER A 164 12.34 -2.36 1.28
C SER A 164 11.87 -2.88 2.66
N GLY A 165 11.96 -2.06 3.67
CA GLY A 165 11.57 -2.39 5.04
C GLY A 165 10.05 -2.53 5.26
N TYR A 166 9.24 -2.32 4.24
CA TYR A 166 7.78 -2.45 4.25
C TYR A 166 7.30 -3.19 2.99
N PHE A 167 6.02 -3.53 2.94
CA PHE A 167 5.40 -4.26 1.82
C PHE A 167 5.14 -3.32 0.62
N SER A 168 6.21 -2.85 -0.01
CA SER A 168 6.15 -1.80 -1.04
C SER A 168 5.36 -2.21 -2.28
N VAL A 169 5.45 -3.47 -2.70
CA VAL A 169 4.72 -4.00 -3.86
C VAL A 169 3.26 -4.23 -3.52
N ASP A 170 2.95 -4.85 -2.38
CA ASP A 170 1.57 -5.05 -1.94
C ASP A 170 0.83 -3.71 -1.80
N MET A 171 1.44 -2.73 -1.13
CA MET A 171 0.83 -1.42 -0.88
C MET A 171 0.63 -0.63 -2.17
N SER A 172 1.61 -0.63 -3.08
CA SER A 172 1.45 0.02 -4.39
C SER A 172 0.43 -0.71 -5.28
N THR A 173 0.36 -2.04 -5.20
CA THR A 173 -0.66 -2.84 -5.90
C THR A 173 -2.05 -2.54 -5.36
N ALA A 174 -2.21 -2.36 -4.06
CA ALA A 174 -3.49 -1.96 -3.46
C ALA A 174 -3.96 -0.60 -3.97
N LEU A 175 -3.06 0.40 -4.01
CA LEU A 175 -3.35 1.72 -4.55
C LEU A 175 -3.75 1.64 -6.04
N ASN A 176 -2.99 0.89 -6.84
CA ASN A 176 -3.27 0.69 -8.26
C ASN A 176 -4.60 -0.05 -8.48
N ALA A 177 -4.90 -1.06 -7.67
CA ALA A 177 -6.17 -1.79 -7.73
C ALA A 177 -7.37 -0.88 -7.38
N ALA A 178 -7.27 -0.08 -6.31
CA ALA A 178 -8.30 0.87 -5.94
C ALA A 178 -8.52 1.91 -7.05
N PHE A 179 -7.43 2.44 -7.66
CA PHE A 179 -7.51 3.33 -8.81
C PHE A 179 -8.21 2.68 -10.01
N ALA A 180 -7.78 1.46 -10.40
CA ALA A 180 -8.33 0.76 -11.55
C ALA A 180 -9.82 0.38 -11.36
N ILE A 181 -10.21 -0.04 -10.15
CA ILE A 181 -11.61 -0.33 -9.80
C ILE A 181 -12.44 0.97 -9.85
N THR A 182 -11.94 2.08 -9.32
CA THR A 182 -12.64 3.37 -9.37
C THR A 182 -12.82 3.85 -10.82
N ALA A 183 -11.80 3.69 -11.67
CA ALA A 183 -11.89 4.00 -13.09
C ALA A 183 -12.93 3.11 -13.80
N ALA A 184 -13.00 1.82 -13.44
CA ALA A 184 -14.01 0.90 -13.99
C ALA A 184 -15.42 1.25 -13.52
N LEU A 185 -15.60 1.70 -12.28
CA LEU A 185 -16.89 2.21 -11.78
C LEU A 185 -17.31 3.48 -12.51
N LEU A 186 -16.39 4.41 -12.76
CA LEU A 186 -16.67 5.61 -13.57
C LEU A 186 -17.05 5.23 -15.01
N ARG A 187 -16.33 4.28 -15.63
CA ARG A 187 -16.69 3.75 -16.95
C ARG A 187 -18.11 3.17 -16.92
N ARG A 188 -18.44 2.35 -15.92
CA ARG A 188 -19.78 1.77 -15.76
C ARG A 188 -20.86 2.86 -15.66
N THR A 189 -20.61 3.92 -14.90
CA THR A 189 -21.54 5.04 -14.81
C THR A 189 -21.82 5.68 -16.18
N ASN A 190 -20.80 5.77 -17.02
CA ASN A 190 -20.92 6.39 -18.35
C ASN A 190 -21.51 5.46 -19.43
N THR A 191 -21.33 4.15 -19.30
CA THR A 191 -21.65 3.19 -20.36
C THR A 191 -22.76 2.20 -19.98
N GLY A 192 -23.07 2.04 -18.70
CA GLY A 192 -23.92 0.98 -18.17
C GLY A 192 -23.29 -0.41 -18.17
N GLU A 193 -22.01 -0.55 -18.56
CA GLU A 193 -21.34 -1.84 -18.71
C GLU A 193 -20.32 -2.09 -17.60
N GLY A 194 -20.34 -3.31 -17.05
CA GLY A 194 -19.29 -3.80 -16.16
C GLY A 194 -17.93 -3.96 -16.85
N GLN A 195 -16.91 -4.28 -16.07
CA GLN A 195 -15.55 -4.45 -16.59
C GLN A 195 -14.78 -5.50 -15.78
N ARG A 196 -14.00 -6.34 -16.47
CA ARG A 196 -12.94 -7.14 -15.84
C ARG A 196 -11.69 -6.29 -15.70
N VAL A 197 -11.11 -6.28 -14.50
CA VAL A 197 -9.86 -5.60 -14.17
C VAL A 197 -8.86 -6.65 -13.72
N ASP A 198 -7.72 -6.73 -14.40
CA ASP A 198 -6.61 -7.62 -14.06
C ASP A 198 -5.44 -6.78 -13.56
N VAL A 199 -5.09 -6.90 -12.28
CA VAL A 199 -4.01 -6.16 -11.63
C VAL A 199 -2.89 -7.12 -11.26
N SER A 200 -1.73 -6.90 -11.89
CA SER A 200 -0.51 -7.67 -11.63
C SER A 200 0.40 -6.92 -10.66
N MET A 201 0.89 -7.61 -9.65
CA MET A 201 1.91 -7.07 -8.74
C MET A 201 3.22 -6.75 -9.51
N LEU A 202 3.60 -7.60 -10.48
CA LEU A 202 4.78 -7.35 -11.29
C LEU A 202 4.64 -6.11 -12.16
N ASP A 203 3.50 -5.92 -12.82
CA ASP A 203 3.24 -4.75 -13.67
C ASP A 203 3.23 -3.48 -12.81
N THR A 204 2.63 -3.54 -11.63
CA THR A 204 2.65 -2.44 -10.66
C THR A 204 4.07 -2.12 -10.22
N ALA A 205 4.89 -3.13 -9.89
CA ALA A 205 6.28 -2.92 -9.52
C ALA A 205 7.10 -2.30 -10.68
N MET A 206 6.82 -2.68 -11.93
CA MET A 206 7.43 -2.05 -13.10
C MET A 206 6.96 -0.60 -13.28
N PHE A 207 5.67 -0.34 -13.10
CA PHE A 207 5.13 1.01 -13.16
C PHE A 207 5.76 1.93 -12.11
N MET A 208 5.96 1.46 -10.88
CA MET A 208 6.65 2.20 -9.83
C MET A 208 8.11 2.54 -10.17
N GLN A 209 8.75 1.76 -11.01
CA GLN A 209 10.13 1.96 -11.48
C GLN A 209 10.19 2.61 -12.87
N SER A 210 9.09 3.19 -13.37
CA SER A 210 9.02 3.75 -14.73
C SER A 210 10.18 4.68 -15.07
N PRO A 211 10.64 5.62 -14.22
CA PRO A 211 11.77 6.48 -14.55
C PRO A 211 13.08 5.70 -14.78
N GLN A 212 13.39 4.72 -13.92
CA GLN A 212 14.60 3.91 -14.00
C GLN A 212 14.56 2.96 -15.18
N MET A 213 13.42 2.29 -15.40
CA MET A 213 13.22 1.38 -16.52
C MET A 213 13.26 2.14 -17.85
N THR A 214 12.59 3.28 -17.96
CA THR A 214 12.63 4.14 -19.15
C THR A 214 14.08 4.61 -19.43
N GLY A 215 14.80 5.01 -18.38
CA GLY A 215 16.22 5.38 -18.51
C GLY A 215 17.06 4.24 -19.10
N TYR A 216 16.89 3.02 -18.62
CA TYR A 216 17.55 1.83 -19.18
C TYR A 216 17.14 1.57 -20.64
N LEU A 217 15.86 1.58 -20.95
CA LEU A 217 15.35 1.30 -22.30
C LEU A 217 15.84 2.32 -23.34
N VAL A 218 16.02 3.58 -22.93
CA VAL A 218 16.52 4.66 -23.82
C VAL A 218 18.04 4.62 -23.99
N THR A 219 18.76 4.33 -22.91
CA THR A 219 20.22 4.47 -22.90
C THR A 219 20.98 3.16 -23.01
N GLY A 220 20.34 2.02 -22.76
CA GLY A 220 20.97 0.71 -22.60
C GLY A 220 21.84 0.56 -21.35
N LYS A 221 21.88 1.59 -20.47
CA LYS A 221 22.69 1.58 -19.25
C LYS A 221 21.84 1.16 -18.06
N ALA A 222 22.12 -0.02 -17.51
CA ALA A 222 21.45 -0.48 -16.30
C ALA A 222 21.80 0.41 -15.10
N PRO A 223 20.83 0.76 -14.25
CA PRO A 223 21.11 1.41 -12.97
C PRO A 223 21.88 0.46 -12.04
N GLU A 224 22.67 1.04 -11.15
CA GLU A 224 23.48 0.33 -10.17
C GLU A 224 22.96 0.58 -8.75
N LEU A 225 23.47 -0.19 -7.77
CA LEU A 225 23.24 0.08 -6.36
C LEU A 225 23.86 1.42 -5.98
N ASN A 226 23.04 2.36 -5.52
CA ASN A 226 23.47 3.72 -5.20
C ASN A 226 23.53 4.02 -3.69
N GLY A 227 23.21 3.05 -2.84
CA GLY A 227 23.08 3.29 -1.40
C GLY A 227 22.07 4.40 -1.12
N ASN A 228 22.51 5.39 -0.34
CA ASN A 228 21.71 6.56 0.04
C ASN A 228 21.82 7.74 -0.95
N ALA A 229 22.60 7.60 -2.01
CA ALA A 229 22.71 8.66 -3.03
C ALA A 229 21.40 8.79 -3.82
N SER A 230 21.10 10.02 -4.22
CA SER A 230 19.95 10.26 -5.11
C SER A 230 20.13 9.54 -6.45
N PRO A 231 19.04 9.30 -7.22
CA PRO A 231 19.14 8.74 -8.57
C PRO A 231 20.03 9.55 -9.52
N THR A 232 20.24 10.84 -9.25
CA THR A 232 21.15 11.70 -10.00
C THR A 232 22.62 11.47 -9.66
N LYS A 233 22.91 10.72 -8.60
CA LYS A 233 24.24 10.44 -8.04
C LYS A 233 25.03 11.70 -7.62
N GLN A 234 24.36 12.87 -7.48
CA GLN A 234 25.00 14.09 -7.01
C GLN A 234 25.39 13.92 -5.53
N PRO A 235 26.67 14.13 -5.17
CA PRO A 235 27.17 13.93 -3.81
C PRO A 235 26.59 14.90 -2.77
N THR A 236 26.02 16.01 -3.24
CA THR A 236 25.35 17.02 -2.42
C THR A 236 23.88 16.67 -2.12
N SER A 237 23.40 15.51 -2.63
CA SER A 237 22.09 14.94 -2.33
C SER A 237 22.27 13.52 -1.81
N ASN A 238 22.45 13.40 -0.49
CA ASN A 238 22.78 12.13 0.16
C ASN A 238 22.36 12.14 1.64
N VAL A 239 22.40 10.98 2.28
CA VAL A 239 22.32 10.84 3.75
C VAL A 239 23.72 10.96 4.35
N PHE A 240 23.84 11.80 5.37
CA PHE A 240 25.05 11.99 6.11
C PHE A 240 24.83 11.67 7.60
N ALA A 241 25.83 11.10 8.26
CA ALA A 241 25.84 10.98 9.70
C ALA A 241 26.09 12.37 10.32
N SER A 242 25.27 12.75 11.28
CA SER A 242 25.50 13.86 12.22
C SER A 242 26.13 13.33 13.52
N SER A 243 26.42 14.19 14.49
CA SER A 243 26.99 13.72 15.76
C SER A 243 26.05 12.87 16.62
N ASN A 244 24.71 12.93 16.37
CA ASN A 244 23.69 12.24 17.15
C ASN A 244 22.64 11.51 16.32
N GLY A 245 22.85 11.37 15.00
CA GLY A 245 21.87 10.71 14.12
C GLY A 245 22.26 10.78 12.66
N TYR A 246 21.25 10.96 11.78
CA TYR A 246 21.43 11.07 10.33
C TYR A 246 20.55 12.17 9.74
N VAL A 247 21.08 12.87 8.74
CA VAL A 247 20.34 13.85 7.96
C VAL A 247 20.39 13.52 6.47
N GLN A 248 19.24 13.61 5.81
CA GLN A 248 19.14 13.65 4.35
C GLN A 248 19.28 15.10 3.90
N VAL A 249 20.36 15.43 3.21
CA VAL A 249 20.56 16.74 2.57
C VAL A 249 20.22 16.63 1.08
N ILE A 250 19.56 17.66 0.51
CA ILE A 250 19.15 17.67 -0.91
C ILE A 250 19.53 19.03 -1.54
N ALA A 251 20.82 19.25 -1.79
CA ALA A 251 21.30 20.42 -2.51
C ALA A 251 21.48 20.08 -4.00
N MET A 252 20.45 20.38 -4.81
CA MET A 252 20.39 20.04 -6.24
C MET A 252 20.56 21.24 -7.16
N LYS A 253 20.08 22.43 -6.75
CA LYS A 253 20.27 23.68 -7.50
C LYS A 253 21.63 24.25 -7.18
N GLU A 254 22.29 24.90 -8.18
CA GLU A 254 23.62 25.48 -7.97
C GLU A 254 23.64 26.50 -6.82
N THR A 255 22.59 27.29 -6.67
CA THR A 255 22.44 28.19 -5.51
C THR A 255 22.42 27.46 -4.17
N GLN A 256 21.80 26.28 -4.11
CA GLN A 256 21.77 25.46 -2.90
C GLN A 256 23.13 24.79 -2.63
N VAL A 257 23.83 24.35 -3.69
CA VAL A 257 25.18 23.79 -3.57
C VAL A 257 26.15 24.87 -3.07
N GLN A 258 26.10 26.07 -3.61
CA GLN A 258 26.92 27.19 -3.16
C GLN A 258 26.64 27.56 -1.71
N ALA A 259 25.34 27.62 -1.33
CA ALA A 259 24.93 27.88 0.05
C ALA A 259 25.41 26.80 1.01
N LEU A 260 25.29 25.52 0.61
CA LEU A 260 25.80 24.39 1.38
C LEU A 260 27.31 24.48 1.65
N PHE A 261 28.11 24.72 0.62
CA PHE A 261 29.56 24.89 0.78
C PHE A 261 29.92 26.08 1.67
N THR A 262 29.13 27.15 1.61
CA THR A 262 29.33 28.35 2.47
C THR A 262 29.01 28.00 3.92
N GLU A 263 27.90 27.32 4.20
CA GLU A 263 27.49 26.91 5.53
C GLU A 263 28.47 25.91 6.16
N LEU A 264 29.04 25.04 5.32
CA LEU A 264 30.10 24.12 5.75
C LEU A 264 31.46 24.80 6.00
N GLY A 265 31.55 26.14 5.86
CA GLY A 265 32.79 26.89 6.06
C GLY A 265 33.82 26.71 4.95
N MET A 266 33.41 26.29 3.76
CA MET A 266 34.28 25.99 2.62
C MET A 266 33.85 26.75 1.33
N PRO A 267 33.53 28.06 1.38
CA PRO A 267 32.98 28.76 0.23
C PRO A 267 33.93 28.79 -0.99
N GLU A 268 35.24 28.78 -0.75
CA GLU A 268 36.28 28.76 -1.80
C GLU A 268 36.31 27.42 -2.57
N ARG A 269 35.93 26.30 -1.91
CA ARG A 269 35.91 24.99 -2.54
C ARG A 269 34.74 24.85 -3.54
N TYR A 270 33.69 25.68 -3.42
CA TYR A 270 32.59 25.68 -4.39
C TYR A 270 33.08 25.94 -5.81
N ALA A 271 34.08 26.83 -6.00
CA ALA A 271 34.63 27.15 -7.34
C ALA A 271 35.21 25.92 -8.06
N GLU A 272 35.71 24.92 -7.29
CA GLU A 272 36.26 23.67 -7.86
C GLU A 272 35.15 22.70 -8.28
N PHE A 273 33.93 22.84 -7.72
CA PHE A 273 32.80 21.91 -7.83
C PHE A 273 31.53 22.60 -8.34
N ASN A 274 31.60 23.74 -8.95
CA ASN A 274 30.45 24.52 -9.42
C ASN A 274 29.72 23.88 -10.62
N GLU A 275 30.32 22.90 -11.29
CA GLU A 275 29.70 22.17 -12.39
C GLU A 275 29.19 20.79 -11.97
N PRO A 276 27.91 20.42 -12.23
CA PRO A 276 27.34 19.11 -11.84
C PRO A 276 28.14 17.92 -12.37
N THR A 277 28.69 17.99 -13.54
CA THR A 277 29.50 16.94 -14.17
C THR A 277 30.82 16.73 -13.45
N VAL A 278 31.45 17.81 -12.96
CA VAL A 278 32.67 17.75 -12.16
C VAL A 278 32.40 17.12 -10.80
N ARG A 279 31.31 17.53 -10.14
CA ARG A 279 30.89 16.93 -8.86
C ARG A 279 30.62 15.43 -9.03
N LEU A 280 29.96 15.04 -10.09
CA LEU A 280 29.67 13.63 -10.36
C LEU A 280 30.94 12.81 -10.60
N ALA A 281 31.89 13.35 -11.38
CA ALA A 281 33.17 12.68 -11.65
C ALA A 281 34.07 12.57 -10.40
N ARG A 282 33.94 13.52 -9.47
CA ARG A 282 34.72 13.59 -8.20
C ARG A 282 33.83 13.34 -6.98
N ARG A 283 32.78 12.52 -7.11
CA ARG A 283 31.73 12.34 -6.10
C ARG A 283 32.28 11.91 -4.72
N ASP A 284 33.24 11.00 -4.72
CA ASP A 284 33.81 10.47 -3.48
C ASP A 284 34.64 11.53 -2.73
N GLU A 285 35.32 12.39 -3.49
CA GLU A 285 36.04 13.54 -2.93
C GLU A 285 35.07 14.57 -2.33
N VAL A 286 34.01 14.94 -3.06
CA VAL A 286 33.01 15.89 -2.56
C VAL A 286 32.28 15.33 -1.34
N HIS A 287 31.93 14.05 -1.36
CA HIS A 287 31.33 13.38 -0.19
C HIS A 287 32.30 13.41 1.00
N GLY A 288 33.59 13.13 0.77
CA GLY A 288 34.63 13.14 1.79
C GLY A 288 34.89 14.54 2.38
N LEU A 289 34.57 15.62 1.67
CA LEU A 289 34.62 16.99 2.19
C LEU A 289 33.38 17.29 3.06
N ILE A 290 32.20 16.90 2.62
CA ILE A 290 30.93 17.23 3.28
C ILE A 290 30.72 16.39 4.57
N ALA A 291 30.96 15.10 4.49
CA ALA A 291 30.60 14.16 5.57
C ALA A 291 31.26 14.50 6.93
N PRO A 292 32.55 14.81 7.02
CA PRO A 292 33.16 15.17 8.30
C PRO A 292 32.61 16.47 8.93
N MET A 293 32.23 17.43 8.07
CA MET A 293 31.65 18.70 8.52
C MET A 293 30.26 18.49 9.10
N ILE A 294 29.43 17.68 8.44
CA ILE A 294 28.10 17.34 8.94
C ILE A 294 28.20 16.52 10.25
N ALA A 295 29.15 15.59 10.33
CA ALA A 295 29.37 14.79 11.54
C ALA A 295 29.80 15.60 12.76
N ALA A 296 30.31 16.82 12.56
CA ALA A 296 30.78 17.69 13.67
C ALA A 296 29.65 18.36 14.44
N GLN A 297 28.42 18.40 13.92
CA GLN A 297 27.28 19.06 14.55
C GLN A 297 26.11 18.08 14.72
N THR A 298 25.11 18.47 15.53
CA THR A 298 23.91 17.66 15.76
C THR A 298 22.93 17.71 14.60
N THR A 299 22.00 16.78 14.56
CA THR A 299 20.89 16.74 13.61
C THR A 299 20.09 18.06 13.68
N GLU A 300 19.73 18.51 14.87
CA GLU A 300 18.92 19.71 15.11
C GLU A 300 19.63 20.96 14.57
N TYR A 301 20.93 21.08 14.78
CA TYR A 301 21.73 22.16 14.20
C TYR A 301 21.60 22.20 12.67
N TRP A 302 21.75 21.06 11.99
CA TRP A 302 21.68 21.01 10.52
C TRP A 302 20.28 21.26 9.99
N LEU A 303 19.23 20.83 10.71
CA LEU A 303 17.86 21.15 10.32
C LEU A 303 17.62 22.66 10.31
N GLU A 304 18.07 23.38 11.35
CA GLU A 304 17.92 24.81 11.46
C GLU A 304 18.82 25.56 10.45
N ALA A 305 20.11 25.23 10.40
CA ALA A 305 21.09 25.93 9.58
C ALA A 305 20.82 25.80 8.08
N LEU A 306 20.48 24.59 7.61
CA LEU A 306 20.24 24.36 6.17
C LEU A 306 18.86 24.86 5.71
N ASP A 307 17.83 24.78 6.57
CA ASP A 307 16.52 25.36 6.28
C ASP A 307 16.61 26.88 6.13
N ALA A 308 17.34 27.55 7.02
CA ALA A 308 17.55 29.01 6.99
C ALA A 308 18.18 29.53 5.67
N ILE A 309 18.96 28.69 4.98
CA ILE A 309 19.61 29.02 3.70
C ILE A 309 18.89 28.38 2.48
N GLY A 310 17.72 27.76 2.69
CA GLY A 310 16.90 27.17 1.63
C GLY A 310 17.47 25.90 1.00
N VAL A 311 18.28 25.15 1.74
CA VAL A 311 18.76 23.82 1.38
C VAL A 311 17.82 22.77 2.01
N PRO A 312 17.05 22.00 1.24
CA PRO A 312 16.17 21.00 1.79
C PRO A 312 16.93 19.96 2.62
N VAL A 313 16.49 19.76 3.84
CA VAL A 313 17.10 18.84 4.81
C VAL A 313 16.01 18.15 5.62
N SER A 314 16.24 16.91 6.04
CA SER A 314 15.36 16.19 6.96
C SER A 314 16.16 15.24 7.83
N ALA A 315 15.75 15.07 9.09
CA ALA A 315 16.25 13.99 9.92
C ALA A 315 15.73 12.64 9.40
N ILE A 316 16.51 11.58 9.61
CA ILE A 316 15.98 10.22 9.44
C ILE A 316 15.21 9.89 10.72
N GLN A 317 13.87 9.96 10.61
CA GLN A 317 12.95 9.73 11.73
C GLN A 317 12.72 8.24 11.99
N ASP A 318 12.45 7.90 13.24
CA ASP A 318 11.90 6.59 13.63
C ASP A 318 10.38 6.64 13.85
N PHE A 319 9.73 5.48 14.01
CA PHE A 319 8.29 5.42 14.21
C PHE A 319 7.79 6.12 15.48
N PRO A 320 8.45 6.03 16.63
CA PRO A 320 8.05 6.81 17.80
C PRO A 320 8.03 8.31 17.55
N THR A 321 9.07 8.84 16.92
CA THR A 321 9.20 10.29 16.65
C THR A 321 8.17 10.74 15.60
N ILE A 322 8.02 10.00 14.48
CA ILE A 322 7.08 10.39 13.43
C ILE A 322 5.61 10.26 13.86
N ALA A 323 5.31 9.40 14.84
CA ALA A 323 3.95 9.27 15.37
C ALA A 323 3.47 10.52 16.13
N GLU A 324 4.39 11.34 16.63
CA GLU A 324 4.12 12.59 17.35
C GLU A 324 4.33 13.83 16.47
N GLU A 325 4.56 13.65 15.15
CA GLU A 325 4.85 14.75 14.23
C GLU A 325 3.65 15.71 14.08
N PRO A 326 3.82 17.02 14.39
CA PRO A 326 2.72 18.00 14.35
C PRO A 326 2.04 18.12 12.98
N GLN A 327 2.77 17.95 11.88
CA GLN A 327 2.20 18.00 10.54
C GLN A 327 1.25 16.82 10.29
N LEU A 328 1.57 15.62 10.78
CA LEU A 328 0.71 14.45 10.68
C LEU A 328 -0.53 14.59 11.58
N ALA A 329 -0.35 15.17 12.78
CA ALA A 329 -1.44 15.49 13.68
C ALA A 329 -2.41 16.54 13.05
N HIS A 330 -1.87 17.62 12.47
CA HIS A 330 -2.67 18.64 11.77
C HIS A 330 -3.46 18.05 10.58
N ARG A 331 -2.88 17.11 9.86
CA ARG A 331 -3.54 16.44 8.74
C ARG A 331 -4.42 15.25 9.18
N GLU A 332 -4.52 14.99 10.47
CA GLU A 332 -5.30 13.87 11.03
C GLU A 332 -4.96 12.52 10.36
N VAL A 333 -3.66 12.27 10.13
CA VAL A 333 -3.20 11.04 9.48
C VAL A 333 -3.47 9.82 10.37
N PHE A 334 -3.32 10.00 11.68
CA PHE A 334 -3.65 8.99 12.68
C PHE A 334 -5.00 9.30 13.30
N VAL A 335 -5.92 8.33 13.24
CA VAL A 335 -7.25 8.44 13.82
C VAL A 335 -7.48 7.32 14.84
N GLU A 336 -8.22 7.64 15.89
CA GLU A 336 -8.59 6.66 16.89
C GLU A 336 -9.83 5.87 16.45
N GLN A 337 -9.79 4.57 16.64
CA GLN A 337 -10.89 3.65 16.39
C GLN A 337 -11.13 2.81 17.64
N ALA A 338 -12.37 2.37 17.85
CA ALA A 338 -12.68 1.42 18.90
C ALA A 338 -11.87 0.13 18.70
N HIS A 339 -11.34 -0.40 19.79
CA HIS A 339 -10.66 -1.68 19.75
C HIS A 339 -11.68 -2.80 19.50
N HIS A 340 -11.41 -3.70 18.56
CA HIS A 340 -12.35 -4.73 18.10
C HIS A 340 -12.82 -5.71 19.19
N LEU A 341 -11.98 -6.00 20.20
CA LEU A 341 -12.34 -6.87 21.33
C LEU A 341 -12.58 -6.13 22.65
N HIS A 342 -12.08 -4.91 22.75
CA HIS A 342 -12.16 -4.11 23.98
C HIS A 342 -12.81 -2.74 23.68
N PRO A 343 -14.15 -2.64 23.64
CA PRO A 343 -14.86 -1.42 23.24
C PRO A 343 -14.52 -0.16 24.05
N ASN A 344 -13.97 -0.34 25.26
CA ASN A 344 -13.53 0.76 26.14
C ASN A 344 -12.07 1.20 25.87
N GLN A 345 -11.41 0.63 24.88
CA GLN A 345 -10.06 0.98 24.45
C GLN A 345 -10.11 1.46 23.01
N SER A 346 -9.15 2.30 22.64
CA SER A 346 -8.95 2.74 21.26
C SER A 346 -7.61 2.27 20.72
N VAL A 347 -7.54 2.13 19.40
CA VAL A 347 -6.30 1.93 18.65
C VAL A 347 -6.13 3.07 17.67
N LYS A 348 -4.91 3.60 17.54
CA LYS A 348 -4.58 4.56 16.48
C LYS A 348 -4.30 3.80 15.19
N VAL A 349 -4.91 4.24 14.11
CA VAL A 349 -4.76 3.65 12.76
C VAL A 349 -4.52 4.75 11.73
N VAL A 350 -3.91 4.37 10.61
CA VAL A 350 -3.63 5.31 9.51
C VAL A 350 -4.84 5.39 8.59
N ARG A 351 -5.32 6.60 8.30
CA ARG A 351 -6.39 6.82 7.32
C ARG A 351 -5.87 7.00 5.90
N ALA A 352 -6.77 7.09 4.91
CA ALA A 352 -6.43 7.38 3.53
C ALA A 352 -5.64 8.70 3.40
N ALA A 353 -4.62 8.69 2.54
CA ALA A 353 -3.57 9.71 2.47
C ALA A 353 -3.97 10.98 1.69
N HIS A 354 -5.25 11.37 1.71
CA HIS A 354 -5.71 12.61 1.09
C HIS A 354 -6.84 13.26 1.90
N VAL A 355 -7.05 14.53 1.63
CA VAL A 355 -8.18 15.34 2.14
C VAL A 355 -9.02 15.73 0.95
N ALA A 356 -10.34 15.64 1.07
CA ALA A 356 -11.31 16.06 0.08
C ALA A 356 -12.45 16.84 0.75
N GLU A 357 -12.85 17.96 0.18
CA GLU A 357 -13.96 18.77 0.68
C GLU A 357 -14.89 19.15 -0.50
N PRO A 358 -16.15 18.71 -0.43
CA PRO A 358 -16.79 17.83 0.56
C PRO A 358 -16.39 16.36 0.40
N GLY A 359 -16.72 15.50 1.37
CA GLY A 359 -16.59 14.06 1.24
C GLY A 359 -15.22 13.50 1.64
N ASN A 360 -14.60 14.08 2.69
CA ASN A 360 -13.31 13.59 3.20
C ASN A 360 -13.34 12.09 3.54
N PRO A 361 -12.31 11.31 3.18
CA PRO A 361 -12.20 9.91 3.59
C PRO A 361 -12.34 9.73 5.09
N SER A 362 -13.10 8.75 5.51
CA SER A 362 -13.28 8.41 6.92
C SER A 362 -13.36 6.92 7.15
N ILE A 363 -12.87 6.47 8.30
CA ILE A 363 -12.96 5.06 8.69
C ILE A 363 -14.36 4.82 9.23
N GLN A 364 -15.10 3.89 8.60
CA GLN A 364 -16.52 3.65 8.88
C GLN A 364 -16.75 2.78 10.14
N GLY A 365 -15.70 2.23 10.73
CA GLY A 365 -15.77 1.40 11.93
C GLY A 365 -14.50 0.60 12.18
N PRO A 366 -14.46 -0.17 13.26
CA PRO A 366 -13.31 -1.01 13.60
C PRO A 366 -13.15 -2.16 12.59
N THR A 367 -11.99 -2.79 12.65
CA THR A 367 -11.74 -4.05 11.96
C THR A 367 -12.61 -5.16 12.57
N PRO A 368 -13.36 -5.93 11.77
CA PRO A 368 -14.28 -6.93 12.30
C PRO A 368 -13.56 -8.17 12.81
N THR A 369 -14.07 -8.78 13.88
CA THR A 369 -13.70 -10.14 14.22
C THR A 369 -14.22 -11.13 13.17
N LEU A 370 -13.66 -12.34 13.12
CA LEU A 370 -14.03 -13.35 12.13
C LEU A 370 -15.51 -13.68 12.24
N GLY A 371 -16.24 -13.53 11.14
CA GLY A 371 -17.66 -13.84 11.03
C GLY A 371 -18.60 -12.92 11.83
N ALA A 372 -18.10 -11.78 12.31
CA ALA A 372 -18.87 -10.87 13.18
C ALA A 372 -20.23 -10.45 12.59
N HIS A 373 -20.38 -10.48 11.27
CA HIS A 373 -21.60 -10.03 10.59
C HIS A 373 -22.28 -11.14 9.79
N THR A 374 -21.89 -12.41 10.02
CA THR A 374 -22.43 -13.56 9.26
C THR A 374 -23.94 -13.66 9.37
N ASP A 375 -24.46 -13.58 10.57
CA ASP A 375 -25.91 -13.72 10.82
C ASP A 375 -26.71 -12.57 10.22
N ASP A 376 -26.20 -11.34 10.37
CA ASP A 376 -26.84 -10.14 9.83
C ASP A 376 -26.88 -10.19 8.30
N ILE A 377 -25.74 -10.53 7.66
CA ILE A 377 -25.66 -10.59 6.20
C ILE A 377 -26.56 -11.68 5.63
N LEU A 378 -26.57 -12.87 6.25
CA LEU A 378 -27.45 -13.95 5.81
C LEU A 378 -28.93 -13.63 6.05
N GLY A 379 -29.25 -12.95 7.16
CA GLY A 379 -30.59 -12.45 7.43
C GLY A 379 -31.07 -11.43 6.38
N GLU A 380 -30.18 -10.48 5.98
CA GLU A 380 -30.44 -9.53 4.88
C GLU A 380 -30.73 -10.25 3.55
N LEU A 381 -30.09 -11.40 3.29
CA LEU A 381 -30.32 -12.25 2.13
C LEU A 381 -31.57 -13.13 2.23
N GLY A 382 -32.35 -13.03 3.33
CA GLY A 382 -33.61 -13.71 3.53
C GLY A 382 -33.50 -15.11 4.16
N TYR A 383 -32.36 -15.48 4.74
CA TYR A 383 -32.23 -16.75 5.49
C TYR A 383 -32.78 -16.59 6.91
N SER A 384 -33.55 -17.59 7.36
CA SER A 384 -34.06 -17.61 8.73
C SER A 384 -32.96 -18.00 9.74
N VAL A 385 -33.18 -17.67 11.02
CA VAL A 385 -32.28 -18.05 12.12
C VAL A 385 -32.00 -19.56 12.14
N ASP A 386 -33.03 -20.39 11.90
CA ASP A 386 -32.89 -21.86 11.88
C ASP A 386 -32.02 -22.31 10.69
N GLN A 387 -32.16 -21.67 9.51
CA GLN A 387 -31.34 -21.98 8.37
C GLN A 387 -29.87 -21.58 8.60
N ILE A 388 -29.63 -20.41 9.17
CA ILE A 388 -28.27 -19.94 9.51
C ILE A 388 -27.63 -20.87 10.54
N LYS A 389 -28.40 -21.31 11.57
CA LYS A 389 -27.91 -22.26 12.52
C LYS A 389 -27.54 -23.61 11.87
N ALA A 390 -28.38 -24.13 11.00
CA ALA A 390 -28.10 -25.37 10.26
C ALA A 390 -26.78 -25.21 9.40
N MET A 391 -26.58 -24.09 8.73
CA MET A 391 -25.36 -23.81 7.98
C MET A 391 -24.12 -23.80 8.89
N ARG A 392 -24.24 -23.26 10.09
CA ARG A 392 -23.17 -23.25 11.10
C ARG A 392 -22.87 -24.64 11.63
N ASP A 393 -23.91 -25.44 11.92
CA ASP A 393 -23.76 -26.82 12.40
C ASP A 393 -23.10 -27.71 11.32
N GLU A 394 -23.31 -27.40 10.03
CA GLU A 394 -22.65 -28.05 8.89
C GLU A 394 -21.22 -27.52 8.64
N GLY A 395 -20.75 -26.51 9.34
CA GLY A 395 -19.44 -25.87 9.15
C GLY A 395 -19.31 -25.06 7.86
N MET A 396 -20.44 -24.64 7.28
CA MET A 396 -20.47 -23.85 6.06
C MET A 396 -20.23 -22.36 6.34
N VAL A 397 -20.66 -21.85 7.52
CA VAL A 397 -20.51 -20.47 7.96
C VAL A 397 -19.99 -20.38 9.38
#